data_b556f516fc5533d754c4361dd2436971
#
_entry.id   b556f516fc5533d754c4361dd2436971
#
_cell.length_a   1.000
_cell.length_b   1.000
_cell.length_c   1.000
_cell.angle_alpha   90.00
_cell.angle_beta   90.00
_cell.angle_gamma   90.00
#
_symmetry.space_group_name_H-M   'P 1'
#
loop_
_entity.id
_entity.type
_entity.pdbx_description
1 polymer ?
#
loop_
_entity_poly.entity_id
_entity_poly.type
_entity_poly.pdbx_seq_one_letter_code
_entity_poly.pdbx_strand_id
1 'polypeptide(L)'
;MNTDMSRRQFVGLAGSLATVLGLGLVGCGGGAGKGSAAGSAAAKDVKGAAESKKLVVGFEKSYPPYGFVGDDGEYTGFDLDLAKAVADKQGWDVDYEAIDWDAKDTLLNSGAINCIWNGFTMEGREDDYTFSEPYMLNEQVLVVKKDAGIKSWDDLAGKTVITQTDSAAQDVLEGDQKDLAATFATLDTI
;
A
#
# COMPACT_ATOMS: atom_id res chain seq x y z
N MET A 1 -14.37 -19.40 -21.77
CA MET A 1 -13.74 -18.78 -22.93
C MET A 1 -12.59 -17.98 -22.35
N ASN A 2 -11.40 -18.58 -22.33
CA ASN A 2 -10.18 -17.94 -21.80
C ASN A 2 -9.63 -17.02 -22.89
N THR A 3 -9.49 -15.74 -22.59
CA THR A 3 -8.75 -14.80 -23.41
C THR A 3 -7.42 -14.50 -22.74
N ASP A 4 -6.41 -15.30 -23.07
CA ASP A 4 -5.00 -15.01 -22.77
C ASP A 4 -4.58 -13.75 -23.51
N MET A 5 -4.39 -12.67 -22.78
CA MET A 5 -3.83 -11.42 -23.32
C MET A 5 -2.30 -11.50 -23.27
N SER A 6 -1.69 -11.66 -24.43
CA SER A 6 -0.25 -11.79 -24.64
C SER A 6 0.49 -10.52 -24.23
N ARG A 7 1.63 -10.67 -23.55
CA ARG A 7 2.57 -9.62 -23.09
C ARG A 7 3.04 -8.62 -24.19
N ARG A 8 2.72 -8.88 -25.45
CA ARG A 8 3.07 -8.02 -26.60
C ARG A 8 2.05 -6.91 -26.88
N GLN A 9 0.87 -6.93 -26.28
CA GLN A 9 -0.17 -5.91 -26.52
C GLN A 9 -0.05 -4.67 -25.62
N PHE A 10 0.77 -4.74 -24.56
CA PHE A 10 0.95 -3.61 -23.65
C PHE A 10 1.90 -2.51 -24.16
N VAL A 11 2.68 -2.77 -25.20
CA VAL A 11 3.67 -1.82 -25.75
C VAL A 11 3.12 -0.98 -26.92
N GLY A 12 1.90 -1.22 -27.37
CA GLY A 12 1.35 -0.64 -28.60
C GLY A 12 0.50 0.62 -28.47
N LEU A 13 0.26 1.15 -27.26
CA LEU A 13 -0.70 2.25 -27.06
C LEU A 13 -0.08 3.62 -26.70
N ALA A 14 1.18 3.85 -26.99
CA ALA A 14 1.85 5.12 -26.80
C ALA A 14 2.24 5.76 -28.15
N GLY A 15 1.27 6.27 -28.87
CA GLY A 15 1.60 7.00 -30.10
C GLY A 15 0.39 7.51 -30.85
N SER A 16 -0.22 8.61 -30.42
CA SER A 16 -0.93 9.56 -31.26
C SER A 16 -1.42 10.74 -30.42
N LEU A 17 -0.63 11.80 -30.32
CA LEU A 17 -1.09 13.10 -29.85
C LEU A 17 -1.24 14.01 -31.05
N ALA A 18 -2.49 14.28 -31.42
CA ALA A 18 -2.84 15.39 -32.30
C ALA A 18 -3.11 16.64 -31.45
N THR A 19 -2.36 17.68 -31.72
CA THR A 19 -2.52 19.05 -31.23
C THR A 19 -3.85 19.65 -31.66
N VAL A 20 -4.64 20.17 -30.70
CA VAL A 20 -5.67 21.18 -30.98
C VAL A 20 -5.51 22.31 -29.98
N LEU A 21 -5.08 23.46 -30.48
CA LEU A 21 -5.21 24.77 -29.84
C LEU A 21 -6.67 25.22 -29.90
N GLY A 22 -7.26 25.58 -28.78
CA GLY A 22 -8.58 26.20 -28.69
C GLY A 22 -8.72 27.03 -27.44
N LEU A 23 -8.67 28.36 -27.56
CA LEU A 23 -9.05 29.36 -26.55
C LEU A 23 -10.56 29.29 -26.29
N GLY A 24 -10.96 29.43 -25.00
CA GLY A 24 -12.40 29.69 -24.68
C GLY A 24 -12.75 29.68 -23.22
N LEU A 25 -12.71 30.85 -22.59
CA LEU A 25 -13.64 31.46 -21.60
C LEU A 25 -14.32 30.63 -20.49
N VAL A 26 -13.98 31.05 -19.27
CA VAL A 26 -14.79 31.31 -18.05
C VAL A 26 -16.23 30.78 -18.02
N GLY A 27 -16.52 29.95 -17.01
CA GLY A 27 -17.85 29.61 -16.56
C GLY A 27 -17.82 29.04 -15.13
N CYS A 28 -18.17 29.86 -14.14
CA CYS A 28 -18.47 29.43 -12.78
C CYS A 28 -19.75 28.58 -12.75
N GLY A 29 -19.68 27.39 -12.15
CA GLY A 29 -20.87 26.58 -11.87
C GLY A 29 -20.50 25.48 -10.87
N GLY A 30 -21.00 25.62 -9.62
CA GLY A 30 -20.72 24.67 -8.54
C GLY A 30 -21.39 23.31 -8.77
N GLY A 31 -20.67 22.27 -8.39
CA GLY A 31 -21.16 20.92 -8.28
C GLY A 31 -20.14 20.10 -7.48
N ALA A 32 -20.48 19.80 -6.23
CA ALA A 32 -19.69 18.95 -5.37
C ALA A 32 -19.72 17.51 -5.90
N GLY A 33 -18.66 17.12 -6.61
CA GLY A 33 -18.37 15.74 -6.93
C GLY A 33 -17.10 15.35 -6.17
N LYS A 34 -17.22 14.51 -5.16
CA LYS A 34 -16.09 13.81 -4.56
C LYS A 34 -15.57 12.81 -5.60
N GLY A 35 -14.62 13.24 -6.41
CA GLY A 35 -13.92 12.38 -7.36
C GLY A 35 -12.51 12.14 -6.83
N SER A 36 -12.17 10.89 -6.66
CA SER A 36 -10.89 10.36 -6.21
C SER A 36 -9.69 11.09 -6.79
N ALA A 37 -9.02 11.89 -5.96
CA ALA A 37 -7.74 12.52 -6.30
C ALA A 37 -6.56 11.54 -6.22
N ALA A 38 -6.73 10.37 -5.55
CA ALA A 38 -5.69 9.39 -5.30
C ALA A 38 -5.10 8.79 -6.59
N GLY A 39 -5.94 8.38 -7.55
CA GLY A 39 -5.45 7.79 -8.80
C GLY A 39 -4.62 8.72 -9.69
N SER A 40 -4.80 10.05 -9.55
CA SER A 40 -4.04 11.03 -10.34
C SER A 40 -2.67 11.35 -9.74
N ALA A 41 -2.49 11.23 -8.43
CA ALA A 41 -1.21 11.44 -7.76
C ALA A 41 -0.28 10.25 -8.01
N ALA A 42 -0.72 9.02 -7.74
CA ALA A 42 0.08 7.82 -7.95
C ALA A 42 0.62 7.70 -9.39
N ALA A 43 -0.20 8.06 -10.40
CA ALA A 43 0.25 8.04 -11.81
C ALA A 43 1.34 9.08 -12.11
N LYS A 44 1.39 10.20 -11.36
CA LYS A 44 2.43 11.23 -11.51
C LYS A 44 3.74 10.77 -10.87
N ASP A 45 3.69 10.11 -9.73
CA ASP A 45 4.86 9.70 -8.96
C ASP A 45 5.62 8.56 -9.63
N VAL A 46 4.92 7.58 -10.18
CA VAL A 46 5.55 6.53 -11.02
C VAL A 46 6.20 7.13 -12.25
N LYS A 47 5.59 8.14 -12.88
CA LYS A 47 6.19 8.85 -14.02
C LYS A 47 7.43 9.65 -13.60
N GLY A 48 7.38 10.31 -12.43
CA GLY A 48 8.53 11.02 -11.86
C GLY A 48 9.71 10.09 -11.57
N ALA A 49 9.47 8.92 -11.00
CA ALA A 49 10.48 7.89 -10.78
C ALA A 49 11.11 7.40 -12.09
N ALA A 50 10.30 7.17 -13.13
CA ALA A 50 10.80 6.75 -14.44
C ALA A 50 11.66 7.82 -15.14
N GLU A 51 11.29 9.10 -15.01
CA GLU A 51 12.04 10.23 -15.57
C GLU A 51 13.35 10.46 -14.80
N SER A 52 13.34 10.39 -13.47
CA SER A 52 14.52 10.56 -12.61
C SER A 52 15.41 9.32 -12.54
N LYS A 53 14.92 8.17 -12.96
CA LYS A 53 15.55 6.86 -12.76
C LYS A 53 15.87 6.56 -11.30
N LYS A 54 15.02 7.03 -10.41
CA LYS A 54 15.17 6.87 -8.96
C LYS A 54 13.83 6.44 -8.36
N LEU A 55 13.85 5.37 -7.59
CA LEU A 55 12.71 4.85 -6.85
C LEU A 55 12.88 5.15 -5.36
N VAL A 56 11.95 5.92 -4.78
CA VAL A 56 11.89 6.15 -3.33
C VAL A 56 10.81 5.26 -2.77
N VAL A 57 11.22 4.27 -1.99
CA VAL A 57 10.37 3.23 -1.40
C VAL A 57 10.04 3.60 0.04
N GLY A 58 8.75 3.84 0.32
CA GLY A 58 8.25 3.97 1.69
C GLY A 58 8.01 2.60 2.31
N PHE A 59 8.55 2.37 3.51
CA PHE A 59 8.40 1.13 4.23
C PHE A 59 8.44 1.34 5.75
N GLU A 60 7.84 0.44 6.52
CA GLU A 60 7.94 0.43 7.97
C GLU A 60 9.19 -0.34 8.43
N LYS A 61 10.07 0.31 9.19
CA LYS A 61 11.37 -0.24 9.62
C LYS A 61 11.29 -1.26 10.76
N SER A 62 10.10 -1.53 11.28
CA SER A 62 9.87 -2.45 12.39
C SER A 62 9.07 -3.69 11.98
N TYR A 63 9.08 -4.05 10.71
CA TYR A 63 8.27 -5.14 10.13
C TYR A 63 9.12 -6.30 9.57
N PRO A 64 9.90 -7.02 10.41
CA PRO A 64 10.64 -8.19 9.96
C PRO A 64 9.69 -9.35 9.61
N PRO A 65 9.98 -10.15 8.59
CA PRO A 65 11.19 -10.15 7.76
C PRO A 65 11.11 -9.29 6.49
N TYR A 66 10.08 -8.43 6.36
CA TYR A 66 9.78 -7.71 5.12
C TYR A 66 10.62 -6.44 4.96
N GLY A 67 10.57 -5.53 5.95
CA GLY A 67 11.39 -4.32 6.01
C GLY A 67 11.79 -4.03 7.46
N PHE A 68 13.06 -3.93 7.75
CA PHE A 68 13.54 -3.69 9.12
C PHE A 68 14.98 -3.17 9.15
N VAL A 69 15.45 -2.81 10.34
CA VAL A 69 16.86 -2.46 10.59
C VAL A 69 17.62 -3.73 10.96
N GLY A 70 18.64 -4.07 10.17
CA GLY A 70 19.52 -5.20 10.43
C GLY A 70 20.46 -4.99 11.62
N ASP A 71 21.22 -6.04 11.98
CA ASP A 71 22.20 -5.98 13.08
C ASP A 71 23.36 -5.01 12.80
N ASP A 72 23.60 -4.69 11.54
CA ASP A 72 24.59 -3.71 11.05
C ASP A 72 24.08 -2.27 11.06
N GLY A 73 22.81 -2.07 11.39
CA GLY A 73 22.15 -0.77 11.39
C GLY A 73 21.60 -0.32 10.03
N GLU A 74 21.76 -1.15 8.99
CA GLU A 74 21.25 -0.85 7.65
C GLU A 74 19.83 -1.39 7.44
N TYR A 75 19.10 -0.81 6.49
CA TYR A 75 17.78 -1.28 6.11
C TYR A 75 17.89 -2.57 5.29
N THR A 76 17.12 -3.58 5.68
CA THR A 76 17.12 -4.90 5.06
C THR A 76 15.73 -5.53 5.12
N GLY A 77 15.54 -6.62 4.38
CA GLY A 77 14.31 -7.41 4.39
C GLY A 77 13.86 -7.81 3.00
N PHE A 78 12.93 -8.77 2.96
CA PHE A 78 12.46 -9.36 1.72
C PHE A 78 11.92 -8.32 0.73
N ASP A 79 11.11 -7.38 1.20
CA ASP A 79 10.50 -6.36 0.35
C ASP A 79 11.54 -5.38 -0.19
N LEU A 80 12.52 -5.01 0.64
CA LEU A 80 13.60 -4.09 0.25
C LEU A 80 14.55 -4.75 -0.76
N ASP A 81 14.86 -6.03 -0.58
CA ASP A 81 15.66 -6.80 -1.54
C ASP A 81 14.93 -6.94 -2.88
N LEU A 82 13.61 -7.16 -2.84
CA LEU A 82 12.78 -7.25 -4.04
C LEU A 82 12.70 -5.89 -4.77
N ALA A 83 12.52 -4.81 -4.03
CA ALA A 83 12.52 -3.44 -4.57
C ALA A 83 13.85 -3.12 -5.25
N LYS A 84 14.97 -3.49 -4.60
CA LYS A 84 16.30 -3.33 -5.19
C LYS A 84 16.46 -4.13 -6.48
N ALA A 85 16.04 -5.39 -6.48
CA ALA A 85 16.13 -6.24 -7.67
C ALA A 85 15.31 -5.68 -8.85
N VAL A 86 14.15 -5.07 -8.57
CA VAL A 86 13.33 -4.40 -9.58
C VAL A 86 14.02 -3.14 -10.09
N ALA A 87 14.55 -2.30 -9.21
CA ALA A 87 15.28 -1.08 -9.57
C ALA A 87 16.51 -1.40 -10.42
N ASP A 88 17.33 -2.36 -10.02
CA ASP A 88 18.50 -2.83 -10.77
C ASP A 88 18.13 -3.29 -12.19
N LYS A 89 17.02 -4.04 -12.31
CA LYS A 89 16.53 -4.53 -13.59
C LYS A 89 16.05 -3.41 -14.52
N GLN A 90 15.58 -2.31 -13.96
CA GLN A 90 15.16 -1.11 -14.70
C GLN A 90 16.34 -0.15 -14.96
N GLY A 91 17.48 -0.35 -14.32
CA GLY A 91 18.61 0.59 -14.35
C GLY A 91 18.31 1.87 -13.58
N TRP A 92 17.61 1.76 -12.45
CA TRP A 92 17.23 2.83 -11.56
C TRP A 92 18.00 2.73 -10.24
N ASP A 93 18.21 3.88 -9.61
CA ASP A 93 18.62 3.94 -8.21
C ASP A 93 17.41 3.69 -7.30
N VAL A 94 17.66 3.17 -6.08
CA VAL A 94 16.63 3.00 -5.05
C VAL A 94 17.06 3.68 -3.76
N ASP A 95 16.14 4.45 -3.18
CA ASP A 95 16.23 4.98 -1.82
C ASP A 95 15.14 4.35 -0.96
N TYR A 96 15.46 4.08 0.29
CA TYR A 96 14.53 3.56 1.29
C TYR A 96 14.19 4.66 2.29
N GLU A 97 12.91 4.99 2.38
CA GLU A 97 12.36 5.96 3.34
C GLU A 97 11.58 5.21 4.42
N ALA A 98 12.10 5.20 5.64
CA ALA A 98 11.39 4.62 6.78
C ALA A 98 10.25 5.57 7.18
N ILE A 99 9.02 5.08 7.13
CA ILE A 99 7.81 5.86 7.40
C ILE A 99 7.09 5.36 8.64
N ASP A 100 6.34 6.24 9.29
CA ASP A 100 5.29 5.86 10.21
C ASP A 100 4.07 5.43 9.38
N TRP A 101 3.43 4.32 9.77
CA TRP A 101 2.42 3.69 8.91
C TRP A 101 1.18 4.57 8.67
N ASP A 102 0.77 5.34 9.67
CA ASP A 102 -0.34 6.29 9.57
C ASP A 102 -0.05 7.49 8.65
N ALA A 103 1.24 7.76 8.36
CA ALA A 103 1.65 8.83 7.46
C ALA A 103 1.74 8.39 5.97
N LYS A 104 1.57 7.10 5.67
CA LYS A 104 1.80 6.51 4.33
C LYS A 104 1.09 7.25 3.19
N ASP A 105 -0.17 7.60 3.39
CA ASP A 105 -1.00 8.25 2.38
C ASP A 105 -0.55 9.68 2.11
N THR A 106 -0.21 10.40 3.16
CA THR A 106 0.31 11.77 3.05
C THR A 106 1.62 11.80 2.30
N LEU A 107 2.53 10.87 2.60
CA LEU A 107 3.85 10.77 1.97
C LEU A 107 3.73 10.35 0.50
N LEU A 108 2.86 9.38 0.20
CA LEU A 108 2.59 8.95 -1.18
C LEU A 108 1.94 10.07 -2.00
N ASN A 109 0.91 10.72 -1.46
CA ASN A 109 0.18 11.77 -2.16
C ASN A 109 1.01 13.06 -2.37
N SER A 110 1.96 13.34 -1.49
CA SER A 110 2.89 14.47 -1.64
C SER A 110 4.02 14.20 -2.63
N GLY A 111 4.26 12.93 -2.99
CA GLY A 111 5.39 12.51 -3.80
C GLY A 111 6.72 12.43 -3.02
N ALA A 112 6.67 12.46 -1.69
CA ALA A 112 7.85 12.23 -0.85
C ALA A 112 8.38 10.80 -1.02
N ILE A 113 7.48 9.85 -1.23
CA ILE A 113 7.77 8.48 -1.66
C ILE A 113 7.08 8.21 -3.00
N ASN A 114 7.65 7.32 -3.81
CA ASN A 114 7.08 6.93 -5.11
C ASN A 114 6.15 5.73 -5.00
N CYS A 115 6.39 4.86 -4.04
CA CYS A 115 5.56 3.70 -3.73
C CYS A 115 5.68 3.31 -2.26
N ILE A 116 4.69 2.56 -1.79
CA ILE A 116 4.73 1.82 -0.54
C ILE A 116 5.09 0.38 -0.89
N TRP A 117 6.13 -0.17 -0.25
CA TRP A 117 6.53 -1.56 -0.45
C TRP A 117 6.83 -2.21 0.89
N ASN A 118 5.82 -2.84 1.48
CA ASN A 118 5.84 -3.25 2.88
C ASN A 118 4.86 -4.41 3.19
N GLY A 119 4.74 -5.41 2.31
CA GLY A 119 3.72 -6.44 2.48
C GLY A 119 2.30 -5.86 2.54
N PHE A 120 2.04 -4.82 1.79
CA PHE A 120 0.81 -4.03 1.88
C PHE A 120 -0.37 -4.84 1.33
N THR A 121 -1.34 -5.14 2.20
CA THR A 121 -2.55 -5.89 1.85
C THR A 121 -3.37 -5.13 0.81
N MET A 122 -3.70 -5.79 -0.30
CA MET A 122 -4.44 -5.20 -1.41
C MET A 122 -5.95 -5.24 -1.18
N GLU A 123 -6.43 -6.35 -0.62
CA GLU A 123 -7.84 -6.63 -0.45
C GLU A 123 -8.55 -5.51 0.33
N GLY A 124 -9.62 -4.99 -0.25
CA GLY A 124 -10.44 -3.90 0.31
C GLY A 124 -9.88 -2.49 0.10
N ARG A 125 -8.75 -2.35 -0.62
CA ARG A 125 -8.06 -1.07 -0.86
C ARG A 125 -7.83 -0.77 -2.34
N GLU A 126 -8.41 -1.56 -3.23
CA GLU A 126 -8.22 -1.49 -4.67
C GLU A 126 -8.74 -0.18 -5.27
N ASP A 127 -9.72 0.44 -4.62
CA ASP A 127 -10.28 1.73 -5.05
C ASP A 127 -9.42 2.93 -4.63
N ASP A 128 -8.58 2.76 -3.60
CA ASP A 128 -7.76 3.84 -3.02
C ASP A 128 -6.34 3.88 -3.58
N TYR A 129 -5.82 2.72 -4.02
CA TYR A 129 -4.44 2.58 -4.49
C TYR A 129 -4.34 1.89 -5.83
N THR A 130 -3.27 2.19 -6.54
CA THR A 130 -2.84 1.40 -7.70
C THR A 130 -1.83 0.36 -7.26
N PHE A 131 -2.21 -0.91 -7.27
CA PHE A 131 -1.35 -2.02 -6.87
C PHE A 131 -0.60 -2.63 -8.04
N SER A 132 0.52 -3.30 -7.74
CA SER A 132 1.14 -4.28 -8.62
C SER A 132 0.32 -5.58 -8.65
N GLU A 133 0.70 -6.53 -9.51
CA GLU A 133 0.25 -7.91 -9.33
C GLU A 133 0.70 -8.42 -7.94
N PRO A 134 -0.15 -9.19 -7.23
CA PRO A 134 0.23 -9.78 -5.94
C PRO A 134 1.45 -10.68 -6.09
N TYR A 135 2.43 -10.52 -5.22
CA TYR A 135 3.64 -11.33 -5.22
C TYR A 135 3.74 -12.28 -4.03
N MET A 136 2.80 -12.18 -3.08
CA MET A 136 2.77 -13.00 -1.87
C MET A 136 1.32 -13.16 -1.37
N LEU A 137 1.03 -14.29 -0.75
CA LEU A 137 -0.20 -14.47 0.04
C LEU A 137 0.02 -13.85 1.41
N ASN A 138 -1.02 -13.19 1.92
CA ASN A 138 -1.05 -12.54 3.21
C ASN A 138 -2.33 -12.91 3.96
N GLU A 139 -2.21 -13.21 5.25
CA GLU A 139 -3.35 -13.52 6.11
C GLU A 139 -3.23 -12.72 7.41
N GLN A 140 -4.35 -12.16 7.87
CA GLN A 140 -4.41 -11.54 9.19
C GLN A 140 -4.54 -12.63 10.25
N VAL A 141 -3.65 -12.61 11.23
CA VAL A 141 -3.60 -13.63 12.29
C VAL A 141 -3.62 -13.00 13.67
N LEU A 142 -4.13 -13.74 14.65
CA LEU A 142 -4.07 -13.34 16.04
C LEU A 142 -2.87 -14.00 16.72
N VAL A 143 -2.02 -13.19 17.33
CA VAL A 143 -0.89 -13.67 18.15
C VAL A 143 -1.27 -13.62 19.62
N VAL A 144 -1.16 -14.75 20.32
CA VAL A 144 -1.46 -14.86 21.75
C VAL A 144 -0.30 -15.51 22.49
N LYS A 145 -0.19 -15.25 23.80
CA LYS A 145 0.75 -15.99 24.63
C LYS A 145 0.36 -17.47 24.68
N LYS A 146 1.36 -18.35 24.64
CA LYS A 146 1.16 -19.81 24.60
C LYS A 146 0.29 -20.35 25.73
N ASP A 147 0.34 -19.72 26.88
CA ASP A 147 -0.36 -20.10 28.12
C ASP A 147 -1.62 -19.23 28.39
N ALA A 148 -2.02 -18.40 27.43
CA ALA A 148 -3.19 -17.53 27.58
C ALA A 148 -4.54 -18.27 27.63
N GLY A 149 -4.55 -19.54 27.26
CA GLY A 149 -5.77 -20.37 27.23
C GLY A 149 -6.71 -20.04 26.06
N ILE A 150 -6.30 -19.18 25.13
CA ILE A 150 -7.06 -18.80 23.94
C ILE A 150 -6.80 -19.84 22.85
N LYS A 151 -7.87 -20.50 22.37
CA LYS A 151 -7.81 -21.55 21.35
C LYS A 151 -8.77 -21.31 20.19
N SER A 152 -9.69 -20.38 20.35
CA SER A 152 -10.71 -20.01 19.37
C SER A 152 -10.97 -18.51 19.43
N TRP A 153 -11.67 -18.00 18.44
CA TRP A 153 -12.10 -16.59 18.42
C TRP A 153 -13.06 -16.27 19.59
N ASP A 154 -13.91 -17.20 20.02
CA ASP A 154 -14.84 -16.99 21.13
C ASP A 154 -14.13 -16.74 22.47
N ASP A 155 -12.92 -17.26 22.63
CA ASP A 155 -12.11 -17.06 23.85
C ASP A 155 -11.61 -15.62 24.00
N LEU A 156 -11.77 -14.78 22.97
CA LEU A 156 -11.42 -13.36 22.98
C LEU A 156 -12.48 -12.50 23.69
N ALA A 157 -13.67 -13.03 23.93
CA ALA A 157 -14.71 -12.28 24.64
C ALA A 157 -14.18 -11.74 25.98
N GLY A 158 -14.37 -10.45 26.19
CA GLY A 158 -13.88 -9.76 27.40
C GLY A 158 -12.36 -9.60 27.51
N LYS A 159 -11.60 -9.82 26.43
CA LYS A 159 -10.15 -9.57 26.35
C LYS A 159 -9.85 -8.22 25.73
N THR A 160 -8.66 -7.71 25.97
CA THR A 160 -8.10 -6.59 25.21
C THR A 160 -7.38 -7.14 24.00
N VAL A 161 -7.73 -6.63 22.83
CA VAL A 161 -7.10 -6.92 21.55
C VAL A 161 -6.41 -5.64 21.08
N ILE A 162 -5.22 -5.75 20.53
CA ILE A 162 -4.43 -4.61 20.02
C ILE A 162 -4.11 -4.87 18.57
N THR A 163 -4.27 -3.86 17.73
CA THR A 163 -3.90 -3.87 16.32
C THR A 163 -3.15 -2.58 15.96
N GLN A 164 -2.50 -2.56 14.79
CA GLN A 164 -1.87 -1.34 14.29
C GLN A 164 -2.94 -0.42 13.68
N THR A 165 -2.79 0.87 13.90
CA THR A 165 -3.64 1.91 13.28
C THR A 165 -3.52 1.84 11.75
N ASP A 166 -4.63 2.02 11.04
CA ASP A 166 -4.73 1.98 9.56
C ASP A 166 -4.20 0.68 8.92
N SER A 167 -4.20 -0.42 9.67
CA SER A 167 -3.81 -1.75 9.18
C SER A 167 -5.00 -2.52 8.62
N ALA A 168 -4.72 -3.52 7.77
CA ALA A 168 -5.74 -4.45 7.29
C ALA A 168 -6.41 -5.24 8.43
N ALA A 169 -5.70 -5.48 9.54
CA ALA A 169 -6.28 -6.14 10.71
C ALA A 169 -7.34 -5.25 11.38
N GLN A 170 -7.11 -3.94 11.45
CA GLN A 170 -8.12 -2.99 11.94
C GLN A 170 -9.33 -2.98 11.02
N ASP A 171 -9.14 -2.89 9.70
CA ASP A 171 -10.24 -2.89 8.73
C ASP A 171 -11.11 -4.15 8.86
N VAL A 172 -10.51 -5.32 9.03
CA VAL A 172 -11.23 -6.59 9.25
C VAL A 172 -12.05 -6.55 10.53
N LEU A 173 -11.48 -6.05 11.64
CA LEU A 173 -12.16 -5.99 12.94
C LEU A 173 -13.25 -4.92 13.00
N GLU A 174 -13.15 -3.85 12.26
CA GLU A 174 -14.17 -2.80 12.17
C GLU A 174 -15.23 -3.10 11.09
N GLY A 175 -14.89 -3.96 10.13
CA GLY A 175 -15.74 -4.41 9.01
C GLY A 175 -16.37 -5.77 9.21
N ASP A 176 -15.81 -6.76 8.54
CA ASP A 176 -16.35 -8.12 8.44
C ASP A 176 -16.42 -8.86 9.79
N GLN A 177 -15.53 -8.53 10.72
CA GLN A 177 -15.45 -9.13 12.05
C GLN A 177 -15.93 -8.18 13.18
N LYS A 178 -16.71 -7.16 12.85
CA LYS A 178 -17.20 -6.19 13.85
C LYS A 178 -18.02 -6.82 14.99
N ASP A 179 -18.78 -7.87 14.70
CA ASP A 179 -19.59 -8.55 15.71
C ASP A 179 -18.69 -9.33 16.70
N LEU A 180 -17.58 -9.89 16.21
CA LEU A 180 -16.54 -10.47 17.06
C LEU A 180 -15.86 -9.37 17.88
N ALA A 181 -15.44 -8.28 17.24
CA ALA A 181 -14.78 -7.16 17.90
C ALA A 181 -15.64 -6.55 19.02
N ALA A 182 -16.95 -6.51 18.84
CA ALA A 182 -17.91 -6.05 19.87
C ALA A 182 -17.93 -6.93 21.14
N THR A 183 -17.39 -8.14 21.10
CA THR A 183 -17.25 -9.02 22.26
C THR A 183 -16.01 -8.71 23.10
N PHE A 184 -15.03 -7.97 22.57
CA PHE A 184 -13.80 -7.62 23.26
C PHE A 184 -14.08 -6.66 24.43
N ALA A 185 -13.27 -6.70 25.47
CA ALA A 185 -13.31 -5.67 26.50
C ALA A 185 -12.82 -4.33 25.93
N THR A 186 -11.78 -4.39 25.09
CA THR A 186 -11.18 -3.23 24.41
C THR A 186 -10.58 -3.70 23.09
N LEU A 187 -10.75 -2.92 22.04
CA LEU A 187 -9.94 -2.95 20.83
C LEU A 187 -9.08 -1.69 20.83
N ASP A 188 -7.79 -1.82 21.09
CA ASP A 188 -6.83 -0.74 21.11
C ASP A 188 -6.04 -0.71 19.77
N THR A 189 -5.65 0.49 19.36
CA THR A 189 -4.74 0.70 18.22
C THR A 189 -3.45 1.35 18.67
N ILE A 190 -2.35 1.02 18.01
CA ILE A 190 -0.99 1.53 18.23
C ILE A 190 -0.35 2.03 16.94
#